data_7e7f38a8cedfff358a97bb8869c95fc8
#
_entry.id   7e7f38a8cedfff358a97bb8869c95fc8
#
_cell.length_a   1.000
_cell.length_b   1.000
_cell.length_c   1.000
_cell.angle_alpha   90.00
_cell.angle_beta   90.00
_cell.angle_gamma   90.00
#
_symmetry.space_group_name_H-M   'P 1'
#
loop_
_entity.id
_entity.type
_entity.pdbx_description
1 polymer ?
#
loop_
_entity_poly.entity_id
_entity_poly.type
_entity_poly.pdbx_seq_one_letter_code
_entity_poly.pdbx_strand_id
1 'polypeptide(L)'
;VAQLSASPQWQARELVPPHVETAAQTVVLNQILFLFIAGYLALIGLMFVGRGIRRLRERRGGLIALTYGDGKTVRVPIGLSVLEASIRNNIPHAAVCGGRARCSTCRIRIAGDATALPEPSKREAFVLERVGSGDDPAIRLACQLYPTSDISFVQMFQPQVSAAALRTASPARIGQECYLVSMFVDMRGSTKLAERLLPFDTVYVVNQFLNVVSEAVIASGGQPNQLYGDGQLALFGLQSDPRTACRQALKAAARIAANVDDLNQFLAHEGREPIRFGIGIHAGEVIIGDIGNRDHMVFTALGDSVNVAARLQDMTKALACETIVSDEVRRRAALPDDALPVEDVSIRGRVESIRIRVVAKSAMLAKLVDRAVMPA
;
A
#
# COMPACT_ATOMS: atom_id res chain seq x y z
N VAL A 1 26.99 -22.13 47.61
CA VAL A 1 27.88 -21.31 46.77
C VAL A 1 29.32 -21.42 47.24
N ALA A 2 29.56 -21.51 48.55
CA ALA A 2 30.91 -21.64 49.11
C ALA A 2 31.61 -23.00 48.92
N GLN A 3 30.86 -24.05 48.62
CA GLN A 3 31.40 -25.43 48.40
C GLN A 3 31.78 -25.70 46.94
N LEU A 4 31.31 -24.87 45.97
CA LEU A 4 31.63 -25.02 44.54
C LEU A 4 32.93 -24.37 44.15
N SER A 5 33.47 -23.42 44.96
CA SER A 5 34.71 -22.72 44.68
C SER A 5 36.00 -23.50 45.06
N ALA A 6 35.85 -24.65 45.66
CA ALA A 6 36.99 -25.49 46.13
C ALA A 6 37.26 -26.71 45.22
N SER A 7 36.60 -26.87 44.07
CA SER A 7 36.87 -28.01 43.19
C SER A 7 37.98 -27.68 42.20
N PRO A 8 38.97 -28.61 42.00
CA PRO A 8 40.08 -28.37 41.06
C PRO A 8 39.64 -28.11 39.60
N GLN A 9 38.44 -28.51 39.25
CA GLN A 9 37.88 -28.29 37.91
C GLN A 9 37.47 -26.82 37.66
N TRP A 10 37.22 -26.00 38.69
CA TRP A 10 36.89 -24.60 38.57
C TRP A 10 38.14 -23.73 38.32
N GLN A 11 39.27 -24.10 38.97
CA GLN A 11 40.52 -23.37 38.78
C GLN A 11 41.13 -23.60 37.39
N ALA A 12 40.80 -24.73 36.72
CA ALA A 12 41.25 -24.99 35.35
C ALA A 12 40.43 -24.28 34.26
N ARG A 13 39.27 -23.70 34.59
CA ARG A 13 38.42 -22.96 33.61
C ARG A 13 38.68 -21.46 33.55
N GLU A 14 39.40 -20.89 34.50
CA GLU A 14 39.75 -19.45 34.51
C GLU A 14 41.03 -19.11 33.77
N LEU A 15 41.70 -20.09 33.18
CA LEU A 15 42.93 -19.88 32.42
C LEU A 15 42.71 -20.18 30.93
N VAL A 16 41.72 -19.54 30.30
CA VAL A 16 41.90 -19.16 28.90
C VAL A 16 42.82 -17.93 28.96
N PRO A 17 44.10 -18.03 28.53
CA PRO A 17 44.92 -16.87 28.49
C PRO A 17 44.24 -15.81 27.64
N PRO A 18 44.18 -14.54 28.06
CA PRO A 18 43.73 -13.49 27.16
C PRO A 18 44.54 -13.70 25.89
N HIS A 19 43.86 -13.74 24.72
CA HIS A 19 44.57 -13.81 23.45
C HIS A 19 45.57 -12.67 23.45
N VAL A 20 46.83 -13.02 23.69
CA VAL A 20 47.95 -12.07 23.59
C VAL A 20 48.03 -11.76 22.11
N GLU A 21 47.34 -10.69 21.70
CA GLU A 21 47.46 -10.15 20.36
C GLU A 21 49.00 -9.89 20.19
N THR A 22 49.59 -10.60 19.29
CA THR A 22 51.01 -10.36 18.99
C THR A 22 51.14 -8.92 18.51
N ALA A 23 52.22 -8.22 18.89
CA ALA A 23 52.44 -6.82 18.50
C ALA A 23 52.25 -6.61 16.97
N ALA A 24 52.49 -7.63 16.16
CA ALA A 24 52.22 -7.66 14.73
C ALA A 24 50.73 -7.62 14.38
N GLN A 25 49.88 -8.28 15.14
CA GLN A 25 48.42 -8.30 14.91
C GLN A 25 47.76 -6.96 15.24
N THR A 26 48.22 -6.30 16.33
CA THR A 26 47.74 -4.96 16.68
C THR A 26 48.14 -3.91 15.65
N VAL A 27 49.36 -4.00 15.08
CA VAL A 27 49.80 -3.10 14.00
C VAL A 27 48.96 -3.27 12.75
N VAL A 28 48.70 -4.51 12.32
CA VAL A 28 47.85 -4.80 11.15
C VAL A 28 46.40 -4.33 11.37
N LEU A 29 45.84 -4.57 12.56
CA LEU A 29 44.51 -4.12 12.91
C LEU A 29 44.40 -2.60 12.87
N ASN A 30 45.37 -1.88 13.42
CA ASN A 30 45.40 -0.43 13.40
C ASN A 30 45.57 0.14 11.98
N GLN A 31 46.34 -0.51 11.12
CA GLN A 31 46.46 -0.12 9.71
C GLN A 31 45.14 -0.30 8.97
N ILE A 32 44.47 -1.42 9.17
CA ILE A 32 43.15 -1.69 8.57
C ILE A 32 42.12 -0.64 9.06
N LEU A 33 42.10 -0.40 10.38
CA LEU A 33 41.20 0.61 10.97
C LEU A 33 41.46 2.02 10.40
N PHE A 34 42.75 2.39 10.28
CA PHE A 34 43.12 3.67 9.68
C PHE A 34 42.66 3.79 8.23
N LEU A 35 42.84 2.74 7.41
CA LEU A 35 42.38 2.72 6.03
C LEU A 35 40.84 2.84 5.93
N PHE A 36 40.11 2.16 6.80
CA PHE A 36 38.62 2.29 6.87
C PHE A 36 38.20 3.71 7.26
N ILE A 37 38.81 4.30 8.28
CA ILE A 37 38.50 5.67 8.70
C ILE A 37 38.87 6.67 7.59
N ALA A 38 40.03 6.53 6.97
CA ALA A 38 40.46 7.39 5.87
C ALA A 38 39.53 7.28 4.67
N GLY A 39 39.13 6.06 4.30
CA GLY A 39 38.15 5.82 3.24
C GLY A 39 36.77 6.43 3.54
N TYR A 40 36.29 6.28 4.76
CA TYR A 40 35.04 6.88 5.22
C TYR A 40 35.06 8.41 5.18
N LEU A 41 36.15 9.03 5.68
CA LEU A 41 36.34 10.49 5.62
C LEU A 41 36.47 11.00 4.20
N ALA A 42 37.15 10.26 3.30
CA ALA A 42 37.21 10.59 1.89
C ALA A 42 35.83 10.56 1.21
N LEU A 43 35.02 9.60 1.55
CA LEU A 43 33.63 9.49 1.05
C LEU A 43 32.76 10.65 1.53
N ILE A 44 32.86 11.03 2.80
CA ILE A 44 32.20 12.22 3.36
C ILE A 44 32.69 13.48 2.65
N GLY A 45 34.01 13.64 2.46
CA GLY A 45 34.61 14.77 1.75
C GLY A 45 34.09 14.88 0.32
N LEU A 46 34.03 13.76 -0.41
CA LEU A 46 33.48 13.71 -1.77
C LEU A 46 32.00 14.13 -1.81
N MET A 47 31.21 13.71 -0.82
CA MET A 47 29.81 14.11 -0.69
C MET A 47 29.67 15.63 -0.45
N PHE A 48 30.51 16.23 0.40
CA PHE A 48 30.51 17.68 0.61
C PHE A 48 30.98 18.47 -0.62
N VAL A 49 32.00 17.99 -1.33
CA VAL A 49 32.46 18.56 -2.59
C VAL A 49 31.32 18.52 -3.65
N GLY A 50 30.66 17.36 -3.80
CA GLY A 50 29.51 17.23 -4.70
C GLY A 50 28.36 18.19 -4.36
N ARG A 51 28.07 18.34 -3.05
CA ARG A 51 27.09 19.35 -2.59
C ARG A 51 27.55 20.80 -2.88
N GLY A 52 28.84 21.09 -2.71
CA GLY A 52 29.41 22.39 -3.01
C GLY A 52 29.31 22.73 -4.49
N ILE A 53 29.68 21.81 -5.37
CA ILE A 53 29.59 21.95 -6.82
C ILE A 53 28.13 22.18 -7.25
N ARG A 54 27.19 21.39 -6.68
CA ARG A 54 25.76 21.53 -6.94
C ARG A 54 25.26 22.93 -6.53
N ARG A 55 25.60 23.41 -5.34
CA ARG A 55 25.26 24.76 -4.86
C ARG A 55 25.84 25.88 -5.75
N LEU A 56 27.08 25.70 -6.22
CA LEU A 56 27.71 26.66 -7.15
C LEU A 56 26.96 26.70 -8.50
N ARG A 57 26.57 25.52 -9.03
CA ARG A 57 25.78 25.44 -10.27
C ARG A 57 24.40 26.07 -10.09
N GLU A 58 23.72 25.77 -8.98
CA GLU A 58 22.42 26.38 -8.65
C GLU A 58 22.50 27.92 -8.55
N ARG A 59 23.60 28.48 -8.01
CA ARG A 59 23.83 29.92 -7.94
C ARG A 59 24.14 30.57 -9.31
N ARG A 60 24.76 29.80 -10.22
CA ARG A 60 25.11 30.28 -11.57
C ARG A 60 23.91 30.24 -12.54
N GLY A 61 22.91 29.38 -12.25
CA GLY A 61 21.74 29.18 -13.10
C GLY A 61 20.72 30.32 -13.09
N GLY A 62 20.88 31.32 -12.22
CA GLY A 62 19.92 32.41 -12.05
C GLY A 62 18.78 32.06 -11.06
N LEU A 63 18.10 33.07 -10.57
CA LEU A 63 16.94 32.97 -9.71
C LEU A 63 15.70 33.42 -10.48
N ILE A 64 14.63 32.67 -10.32
CA ILE A 64 13.31 33.01 -10.82
C ILE A 64 12.34 33.26 -9.67
N ALA A 65 11.37 34.14 -9.89
CA ALA A 65 10.31 34.46 -8.95
C ALA A 65 9.07 33.57 -9.23
N LEU A 66 8.61 32.89 -8.22
CA LEU A 66 7.36 32.13 -8.24
C LEU A 66 6.33 32.83 -7.37
N THR A 67 5.30 33.40 -8.00
CA THR A 67 4.22 34.13 -7.32
C THR A 67 2.98 33.22 -7.21
N TYR A 68 2.57 32.95 -5.98
CA TYR A 68 1.40 32.12 -5.65
C TYR A 68 0.12 32.97 -5.64
N GLY A 69 -1.03 32.31 -5.78
CA GLY A 69 -2.33 32.99 -5.83
C GLY A 69 -2.71 33.78 -4.59
N ASP A 70 -2.07 33.52 -3.45
CA ASP A 70 -2.19 34.30 -2.21
C ASP A 70 -1.30 35.55 -2.16
N GLY A 71 -0.60 35.87 -3.27
CA GLY A 71 0.34 36.98 -3.40
C GLY A 71 1.75 36.69 -2.85
N LYS A 72 1.99 35.53 -2.28
CA LYS A 72 3.32 35.17 -1.77
C LYS A 72 4.28 34.91 -2.94
N THR A 73 5.43 35.57 -2.92
CA THR A 73 6.48 35.38 -3.93
C THR A 73 7.74 34.80 -3.30
N VAL A 74 8.28 33.75 -3.93
CA VAL A 74 9.55 33.15 -3.53
C VAL A 74 10.53 33.14 -4.69
N ARG A 75 11.82 33.40 -4.42
CA ARG A 75 12.89 33.30 -5.40
C ARG A 75 13.59 31.96 -5.27
N VAL A 76 13.65 31.20 -6.35
CA VAL A 76 14.20 29.86 -6.40
C VAL A 76 15.19 29.71 -7.56
N PRO A 77 16.21 28.86 -7.44
CA PRO A 77 17.10 28.58 -8.56
C PRO A 77 16.37 27.88 -9.70
N ILE A 78 16.73 28.23 -10.94
CA ILE A 78 16.27 27.52 -12.14
C ILE A 78 16.65 26.03 -12.03
N GLY A 79 15.76 25.13 -12.48
CA GLY A 79 15.95 23.68 -12.46
C GLY A 79 15.21 22.98 -11.34
N LEU A 80 14.41 23.70 -10.55
CA LEU A 80 13.44 23.09 -9.64
C LEU A 80 12.06 23.05 -10.29
N SER A 81 11.32 21.98 -10.02
CA SER A 81 9.88 21.98 -10.33
C SER A 81 9.14 22.92 -9.38
N VAL A 82 7.97 23.41 -9.80
CA VAL A 82 7.12 24.27 -8.95
C VAL A 82 6.77 23.57 -7.64
N LEU A 83 6.52 22.26 -7.66
CA LEU A 83 6.25 21.49 -6.46
C LEU A 83 7.47 21.43 -5.52
N GLU A 84 8.67 21.15 -6.04
CA GLU A 84 9.90 21.15 -5.24
C GLU A 84 10.18 22.53 -4.64
N ALA A 85 9.95 23.58 -5.40
CA ALA A 85 10.07 24.96 -4.91
C ALA A 85 9.09 25.23 -3.76
N SER A 86 7.83 24.78 -3.87
CA SER A 86 6.83 24.89 -2.80
C SER A 86 7.28 24.17 -1.54
N ILE A 87 7.73 22.90 -1.66
CA ILE A 87 8.20 22.09 -0.55
C ILE A 87 9.42 22.71 0.15
N ARG A 88 10.41 23.19 -0.63
CA ARG A 88 11.62 23.83 -0.06
C ARG A 88 11.32 25.09 0.73
N ASN A 89 10.29 25.84 0.33
CA ASN A 89 9.88 27.07 0.97
C ASN A 89 8.75 26.91 1.98
N ASN A 90 8.40 25.68 2.35
CA ASN A 90 7.33 25.35 3.30
C ASN A 90 5.96 25.91 2.87
N ILE A 91 5.70 26.01 1.56
CA ILE A 91 4.41 26.41 1.03
C ILE A 91 3.58 25.14 0.82
N PRO A 92 2.41 25.04 1.46
CA PRO A 92 1.53 23.92 1.29
C PRO A 92 1.15 23.72 -0.18
N HIS A 93 1.25 22.51 -0.72
CA HIS A 93 0.89 22.18 -2.09
C HIS A 93 0.34 20.74 -2.14
N ALA A 94 -0.85 20.59 -2.71
CA ALA A 94 -1.44 19.25 -2.84
C ALA A 94 -0.63 18.40 -3.82
N ALA A 95 -0.17 17.24 -3.39
CA ALA A 95 0.63 16.32 -4.22
C ALA A 95 0.54 14.87 -3.71
N VAL A 96 -0.63 14.25 -3.88
CA VAL A 96 -0.94 12.93 -3.33
C VAL A 96 0.03 11.83 -3.80
N CYS A 97 0.49 11.87 -5.05
CA CYS A 97 1.46 10.89 -5.55
C CYS A 97 2.93 11.22 -5.20
N GLY A 98 3.19 12.28 -4.43
CA GLY A 98 4.55 12.69 -4.08
C GLY A 98 5.40 13.18 -5.27
N GLY A 99 4.80 13.78 -6.29
CA GLY A 99 5.52 14.37 -7.43
C GLY A 99 5.84 13.41 -8.58
N ARG A 100 5.22 12.24 -8.64
CA ARG A 100 5.53 11.17 -9.63
C ARG A 100 4.76 11.29 -10.95
N ALA A 101 4.00 12.37 -11.19
CA ALA A 101 3.11 12.55 -12.34
C ALA A 101 2.12 11.37 -12.53
N ARG A 102 1.57 10.84 -11.43
CA ARG A 102 0.58 9.75 -11.43
C ARG A 102 -0.81 10.20 -10.95
N CYS A 103 -0.93 11.46 -10.53
CA CYS A 103 -2.19 12.07 -10.12
C CYS A 103 -2.25 13.52 -10.64
N SER A 104 -3.44 14.11 -10.54
CA SER A 104 -3.69 15.48 -10.99
C SER A 104 -3.80 16.48 -9.83
N THR A 105 -3.51 16.07 -8.59
CA THR A 105 -3.76 16.89 -7.39
C THR A 105 -2.81 18.09 -7.27
N CYS A 106 -1.63 18.04 -7.92
CA CYS A 106 -0.70 19.17 -7.95
C CYS A 106 -0.95 20.14 -9.11
N ARG A 107 -2.15 20.11 -9.72
CA ARG A 107 -2.48 21.05 -10.80
C ARG A 107 -2.43 22.50 -10.34
N ILE A 108 -1.83 23.32 -11.18
CA ILE A 108 -1.80 24.76 -11.05
C ILE A 108 -2.36 25.38 -12.33
N ARG A 109 -2.94 26.56 -12.20
CA ARG A 109 -3.31 27.40 -13.33
C ARG A 109 -2.34 28.57 -13.39
N ILE A 110 -1.64 28.70 -14.51
CA ILE A 110 -0.73 29.83 -14.77
C ILE A 110 -1.55 31.11 -14.96
N ALA A 111 -1.12 32.18 -14.32
CA ALA A 111 -1.68 33.48 -14.50
C ALA A 111 -0.80 34.26 -15.52
N GLY A 112 -1.37 34.62 -16.65
CA GLY A 112 -0.66 35.30 -17.73
C GLY A 112 -0.34 34.40 -18.92
N ASP A 113 0.70 34.74 -19.67
CA ASP A 113 1.06 34.02 -20.89
C ASP A 113 1.72 32.67 -20.59
N ALA A 114 1.02 31.59 -20.92
CA ALA A 114 1.52 30.24 -20.77
C ALA A 114 2.38 29.75 -21.96
N THR A 115 2.46 30.53 -23.06
CA THR A 115 3.18 30.12 -24.28
C THR A 115 4.71 30.12 -24.12
N ALA A 116 5.22 30.87 -23.15
CA ALA A 116 6.64 30.91 -22.80
C ALA A 116 7.11 29.75 -21.93
N LEU A 117 6.20 28.85 -21.51
CA LEU A 117 6.54 27.73 -20.65
C LEU A 117 7.05 26.55 -21.47
N PRO A 118 7.91 25.69 -20.87
CA PRO A 118 8.31 24.41 -21.47
C PRO A 118 7.09 23.56 -21.81
N GLU A 119 7.15 22.85 -22.92
CA GLU A 119 6.09 21.89 -23.29
C GLU A 119 5.86 20.83 -22.20
N PRO A 120 4.61 20.36 -22.03
CA PRO A 120 4.32 19.30 -21.07
C PRO A 120 5.10 18.02 -21.39
N SER A 121 5.67 17.39 -20.38
CA SER A 121 6.25 16.06 -20.53
C SER A 121 5.17 15.06 -20.98
N LYS A 122 5.56 13.96 -21.65
CA LYS A 122 4.62 12.91 -22.08
C LYS A 122 3.75 12.40 -20.92
N ARG A 123 4.31 12.30 -19.71
CA ARG A 123 3.58 11.88 -18.51
C ARG A 123 2.60 12.95 -18.03
N GLU A 124 2.99 14.20 -18.08
CA GLU A 124 2.13 15.34 -17.74
C GLU A 124 0.95 15.41 -18.69
N ALA A 125 1.21 15.38 -20.01
CA ALA A 125 0.18 15.41 -21.04
C ALA A 125 -0.85 14.28 -20.85
N PHE A 126 -0.39 13.05 -20.64
CA PHE A 126 -1.25 11.91 -20.38
C PHE A 126 -2.17 12.11 -19.16
N VAL A 127 -1.65 12.67 -18.06
CA VAL A 127 -2.47 12.92 -16.86
C VAL A 127 -3.48 14.04 -17.10
N LEU A 128 -3.06 15.13 -17.78
CA LEU A 128 -3.94 16.27 -18.08
C LEU A 128 -5.06 15.88 -19.03
N GLU A 129 -4.79 15.07 -20.05
CA GLU A 129 -5.79 14.55 -20.97
C GLU A 129 -6.86 13.71 -20.24
N ARG A 130 -6.46 12.81 -19.35
CA ARG A 130 -7.38 11.98 -18.57
C ARG A 130 -8.31 12.76 -17.63
N VAL A 131 -7.94 13.96 -17.25
CA VAL A 131 -8.76 14.82 -16.39
C VAL A 131 -9.45 15.95 -17.16
N GLY A 132 -9.48 15.86 -18.51
CA GLY A 132 -10.15 16.83 -19.37
C GLY A 132 -9.51 18.22 -19.33
N SER A 133 -8.21 18.31 -19.11
CA SER A 133 -7.46 19.58 -19.05
C SER A 133 -6.29 19.61 -20.04
N GLY A 134 -6.24 18.68 -20.98
CA GLY A 134 -5.15 18.56 -21.96
C GLY A 134 -5.10 19.72 -22.96
N ASP A 135 -6.25 20.32 -23.29
CA ASP A 135 -6.37 21.39 -24.27
C ASP A 135 -6.10 22.80 -23.68
N ASP A 136 -5.98 22.93 -22.36
CA ASP A 136 -5.72 24.25 -21.71
C ASP A 136 -4.24 24.36 -21.34
N PRO A 137 -3.42 25.11 -22.13
CA PRO A 137 -1.98 25.27 -21.88
C PRO A 137 -1.66 25.97 -20.56
N ALA A 138 -2.63 26.70 -19.98
CA ALA A 138 -2.47 27.35 -18.70
C ALA A 138 -2.55 26.37 -17.52
N ILE A 139 -3.07 25.14 -17.71
CA ILE A 139 -3.15 24.14 -16.66
C ILE A 139 -1.94 23.20 -16.75
N ARG A 140 -1.16 23.16 -15.69
CA ARG A 140 0.08 22.39 -15.63
C ARG A 140 0.16 21.57 -14.35
N LEU A 141 0.97 20.51 -14.34
CA LEU A 141 1.31 19.77 -13.13
C LEU A 141 2.53 20.43 -12.46
N ALA A 142 2.38 20.97 -11.26
CA ALA A 142 3.47 21.59 -10.51
C ALA A 142 4.70 20.69 -10.32
N CYS A 143 4.51 19.37 -10.28
CA CYS A 143 5.60 18.41 -10.16
C CYS A 143 6.37 18.16 -11.48
N GLN A 144 5.85 18.58 -12.62
CA GLN A 144 6.46 18.39 -13.94
C GLN A 144 6.84 19.70 -14.60
N LEU A 145 6.34 20.83 -14.12
CA LEU A 145 6.69 22.15 -14.65
C LEU A 145 8.01 22.65 -14.02
N TYR A 146 9.03 22.81 -14.84
CA TYR A 146 10.34 23.38 -14.53
C TYR A 146 10.45 24.76 -15.18
N PRO A 147 10.01 25.84 -14.52
CA PRO A 147 10.01 27.15 -15.12
C PRO A 147 11.44 27.69 -15.29
N THR A 148 11.65 28.42 -16.39
CA THR A 148 12.93 29.09 -16.73
C THR A 148 12.87 30.58 -16.58
N SER A 149 11.69 31.15 -16.35
CA SER A 149 11.38 32.56 -16.14
C SER A 149 10.43 32.73 -14.95
N ASP A 150 10.23 33.99 -14.55
CA ASP A 150 9.26 34.33 -13.50
C ASP A 150 7.86 33.90 -13.92
N ILE A 151 7.13 33.27 -13.02
CA ILE A 151 5.74 32.87 -13.27
C ILE A 151 4.85 33.20 -12.08
N SER A 152 3.58 33.49 -12.39
CA SER A 152 2.51 33.59 -11.41
C SER A 152 1.49 32.50 -11.66
N PHE A 153 0.98 31.87 -10.59
CA PHE A 153 0.03 30.77 -10.71
C PHE A 153 -0.88 30.63 -9.48
N VAL A 154 -1.99 29.97 -9.68
CA VAL A 154 -2.93 29.59 -8.62
C VAL A 154 -2.96 28.06 -8.48
N GLN A 155 -2.89 27.58 -7.26
CA GLN A 155 -3.08 26.17 -6.95
C GLN A 155 -4.56 25.79 -7.11
N MET A 156 -4.88 24.80 -7.94
CA MET A 156 -6.26 24.39 -8.20
C MET A 156 -6.86 23.56 -7.08
N PHE A 157 -6.02 22.96 -6.24
CA PHE A 157 -6.43 22.16 -5.08
C PHE A 157 -5.80 22.71 -3.81
N GLN A 158 -6.63 22.87 -2.78
CA GLN A 158 -6.10 23.21 -1.46
C GLN A 158 -5.37 21.99 -0.87
N PRO A 159 -4.19 22.18 -0.30
CA PRO A 159 -3.48 21.10 0.35
C PRO A 159 -4.24 20.65 1.59
N GLN A 160 -4.66 19.38 1.62
CA GLN A 160 -5.28 18.78 2.79
C GLN A 160 -4.25 18.50 3.90
N VAL A 161 -2.96 18.50 3.55
CA VAL A 161 -1.84 18.24 4.46
C VAL A 161 -0.79 19.33 4.27
N SER A 162 -0.26 19.88 5.36
CA SER A 162 0.80 20.89 5.28
C SER A 162 2.07 20.32 4.63
N ALA A 163 2.86 21.17 3.96
CA ALA A 163 4.16 20.76 3.39
C ALA A 163 5.13 20.21 4.47
N ALA A 164 4.95 20.59 5.73
CA ALA A 164 5.68 20.03 6.86
C ALA A 164 5.25 18.58 7.16
N ALA A 165 3.96 18.28 7.08
CA ALA A 165 3.44 16.92 7.26
C ALA A 165 3.88 15.98 6.12
N LEU A 166 4.04 16.51 4.88
CA LEU A 166 4.61 15.75 3.75
C LEU A 166 6.08 15.35 3.98
N ARG A 167 6.84 16.15 4.73
CA ARG A 167 8.25 15.83 5.06
C ARG A 167 8.41 14.89 6.22
N THR A 168 7.48 14.90 7.16
CA THR A 168 7.48 14.04 8.36
C THR A 168 6.64 12.79 8.18
N ALA A 169 5.72 12.78 7.20
CA ALA A 169 4.95 11.59 6.88
C ALA A 169 5.90 10.52 6.33
N SER A 170 5.87 9.36 6.96
CA SER A 170 6.48 8.14 6.40
C SER A 170 6.00 7.95 4.96
N PRO A 171 6.83 7.52 4.01
CA PRO A 171 6.41 7.26 2.62
C PRO A 171 5.19 6.35 2.50
N ALA A 172 4.92 5.54 3.53
CA ALA A 172 3.76 4.64 3.62
C ALA A 172 2.42 5.36 3.85
N ARG A 173 2.41 6.62 4.30
CA ARG A 173 1.18 7.40 4.56
C ARG A 173 0.75 8.30 3.40
N ILE A 174 1.64 8.52 2.44
CA ILE A 174 1.33 9.26 1.21
C ILE A 174 1.02 8.19 0.16
N GLY A 175 -0.20 8.12 -0.34
CA GLY A 175 -0.69 7.13 -1.29
C GLY A 175 0.42 6.40 -2.07
N GLN A 176 0.64 5.14 -1.78
CA GLN A 176 1.61 4.28 -2.44
C GLN A 176 0.89 3.34 -3.40
N GLU A 177 1.36 3.30 -4.65
CA GLU A 177 0.88 2.31 -5.61
C GLU A 177 1.57 0.97 -5.35
N CYS A 178 0.77 -0.07 -5.18
CA CYS A 178 1.26 -1.43 -4.96
C CYS A 178 0.29 -2.46 -5.54
N TYR A 179 0.80 -3.66 -5.77
CA TYR A 179 -0.01 -4.79 -6.22
C TYR A 179 -0.46 -5.61 -5.01
N LEU A 180 -1.78 -5.63 -4.77
CA LEU A 180 -2.37 -6.35 -3.64
C LEU A 180 -3.49 -7.29 -4.08
N VAL A 181 -3.84 -8.21 -3.18
CA VAL A 181 -5.07 -8.98 -3.26
C VAL A 181 -6.08 -8.38 -2.31
N SER A 182 -7.23 -8.01 -2.86
CA SER A 182 -8.40 -7.53 -2.11
C SER A 182 -9.39 -8.68 -1.97
N MET A 183 -9.84 -8.90 -0.73
CA MET A 183 -10.87 -9.88 -0.39
C MET A 183 -12.03 -9.15 0.28
N PHE A 184 -13.22 -9.25 -0.29
CA PHE A 184 -14.46 -8.85 0.37
C PHE A 184 -15.18 -10.09 0.91
N VAL A 185 -15.60 -10.01 2.15
CA VAL A 185 -16.39 -11.05 2.83
C VAL A 185 -17.65 -10.39 3.36
N ASP A 186 -18.81 -10.97 3.13
CA ASP A 186 -20.08 -10.42 3.57
C ASP A 186 -21.03 -11.51 4.07
N MET A 187 -21.80 -11.19 5.11
CA MET A 187 -22.80 -12.11 5.66
C MET A 187 -24.04 -12.10 4.77
N ARG A 188 -24.62 -13.27 4.53
CA ARG A 188 -25.85 -13.38 3.79
C ARG A 188 -27.06 -13.38 4.69
N GLY A 189 -28.04 -12.52 4.35
CA GLY A 189 -29.33 -12.49 5.03
C GLY A 189 -29.32 -11.75 6.37
N SER A 190 -28.34 -10.91 6.62
CA SER A 190 -28.24 -10.05 7.82
C SER A 190 -29.47 -9.19 8.04
N THR A 191 -30.07 -8.65 6.97
CA THR A 191 -31.32 -7.88 7.06
C THR A 191 -32.48 -8.74 7.61
N LYS A 192 -32.63 -9.99 7.13
CA LYS A 192 -33.65 -10.91 7.66
C LYS A 192 -33.36 -11.32 9.09
N LEU A 193 -32.06 -11.45 9.45
CA LEU A 193 -31.65 -11.70 10.81
C LEU A 193 -32.05 -10.55 11.74
N ALA A 194 -31.85 -9.30 11.30
CA ALA A 194 -32.23 -8.10 12.05
C ALA A 194 -33.75 -7.94 12.22
N GLU A 195 -34.56 -8.48 11.31
CA GLU A 195 -36.03 -8.48 11.42
C GLU A 195 -36.54 -9.50 12.47
N ARG A 196 -35.74 -10.56 12.73
CA ARG A 196 -36.17 -11.69 13.60
C ARG A 196 -35.55 -11.62 15.02
N LEU A 197 -34.40 -11.02 15.15
CA LEU A 197 -33.68 -10.93 16.42
C LEU A 197 -33.88 -9.54 17.06
N LEU A 198 -33.66 -9.48 18.37
CA LEU A 198 -33.52 -8.18 19.03
C LEU A 198 -32.27 -7.46 18.50
N PRO A 199 -32.26 -6.11 18.45
CA PRO A 199 -31.13 -5.35 17.90
C PRO A 199 -29.78 -5.73 18.48
N PHE A 200 -29.70 -5.94 19.79
CA PHE A 200 -28.44 -6.32 20.46
C PHE A 200 -27.99 -7.75 20.11
N ASP A 201 -28.94 -8.67 19.90
CA ASP A 201 -28.61 -10.04 19.45
C ASP A 201 -28.11 -10.06 18.02
N THR A 202 -28.65 -9.20 17.16
CA THR A 202 -28.14 -9.02 15.79
C THR A 202 -26.70 -8.54 15.82
N VAL A 203 -26.41 -7.50 16.60
CA VAL A 203 -25.03 -6.97 16.76
C VAL A 203 -24.08 -8.06 17.30
N TYR A 204 -24.54 -8.86 18.26
CA TYR A 204 -23.76 -9.96 18.80
C TYR A 204 -23.36 -10.98 17.70
N VAL A 205 -24.35 -11.44 16.90
CA VAL A 205 -24.11 -12.42 15.84
C VAL A 205 -23.20 -11.86 14.75
N VAL A 206 -23.40 -10.60 14.33
CA VAL A 206 -22.55 -9.92 13.36
C VAL A 206 -21.10 -9.81 13.87
N ASN A 207 -20.92 -9.42 15.13
CA ASN A 207 -19.58 -9.33 15.73
C ASN A 207 -18.88 -10.70 15.80
N GLN A 208 -19.61 -11.78 16.13
CA GLN A 208 -19.02 -13.13 16.11
C GLN A 208 -18.56 -13.51 14.69
N PHE A 209 -19.38 -13.24 13.68
CA PHE A 209 -18.99 -13.49 12.29
C PHE A 209 -17.76 -12.68 11.88
N LEU A 210 -17.73 -11.36 12.15
CA LEU A 210 -16.59 -10.51 11.81
C LEU A 210 -15.30 -10.92 12.55
N ASN A 211 -15.41 -11.40 13.79
CA ASN A 211 -14.27 -11.91 14.55
C ASN A 211 -13.69 -13.16 13.89
N VAL A 212 -14.50 -14.17 13.55
CA VAL A 212 -13.99 -15.41 12.92
C VAL A 212 -13.41 -15.14 11.54
N VAL A 213 -13.95 -14.16 10.79
CA VAL A 213 -13.39 -13.70 9.51
C VAL A 213 -12.01 -13.04 9.74
N SER A 214 -11.93 -12.10 10.68
CA SER A 214 -10.68 -11.39 10.99
C SER A 214 -9.58 -12.36 11.44
N GLU A 215 -9.89 -13.30 12.32
CA GLU A 215 -8.96 -14.33 12.79
C GLU A 215 -8.43 -15.19 11.64
N ALA A 216 -9.31 -15.64 10.74
CA ALA A 216 -8.92 -16.44 9.57
C ALA A 216 -8.01 -15.65 8.62
N VAL A 217 -8.28 -14.36 8.40
CA VAL A 217 -7.47 -13.45 7.59
C VAL A 217 -6.08 -13.29 8.19
N ILE A 218 -5.99 -12.93 9.47
CA ILE A 218 -4.71 -12.73 10.20
C ILE A 218 -3.89 -14.02 10.19
N ALA A 219 -4.50 -15.13 10.55
CA ALA A 219 -3.83 -16.44 10.61
C ALA A 219 -3.37 -16.95 9.24
N SER A 220 -3.83 -16.33 8.14
CA SER A 220 -3.40 -16.61 6.77
C SER A 220 -2.40 -15.59 6.21
N GLY A 221 -1.96 -14.61 7.02
CA GLY A 221 -1.00 -13.59 6.63
C GLY A 221 -1.62 -12.38 5.92
N GLY A 222 -2.95 -12.20 6.01
CA GLY A 222 -3.66 -11.02 5.55
C GLY A 222 -3.85 -9.98 6.65
N GLN A 223 -4.29 -8.81 6.25
CA GLN A 223 -4.64 -7.71 7.14
C GLN A 223 -6.14 -7.39 7.02
N PRO A 224 -6.95 -7.61 8.08
CA PRO A 224 -8.30 -7.06 8.15
C PRO A 224 -8.23 -5.53 8.00
N ASN A 225 -9.13 -4.99 7.19
CA ASN A 225 -9.10 -3.56 6.89
C ASN A 225 -10.44 -2.90 7.28
N GLN A 226 -11.23 -2.41 6.33
CA GLN A 226 -12.48 -1.70 6.63
C GLN A 226 -13.66 -2.65 6.82
N LEU A 227 -14.57 -2.26 7.72
CA LEU A 227 -15.87 -2.88 7.87
C LEU A 227 -16.92 -2.13 7.02
N TYR A 228 -17.78 -2.87 6.34
CA TYR A 228 -18.88 -2.35 5.53
C TYR A 228 -20.18 -3.01 5.98
N GLY A 229 -20.79 -2.45 7.04
CA GLY A 229 -21.94 -3.07 7.68
C GLY A 229 -21.57 -4.40 8.33
N ASP A 230 -22.12 -5.49 7.79
CA ASP A 230 -21.86 -6.89 8.18
C ASP A 230 -20.77 -7.56 7.32
N GLY A 231 -20.10 -6.79 6.47
CA GLY A 231 -19.00 -7.23 5.63
C GLY A 231 -17.66 -6.65 6.03
N GLN A 232 -16.59 -7.25 5.51
CA GLN A 232 -15.21 -6.85 5.77
C GLN A 232 -14.36 -6.89 4.50
N LEU A 233 -13.54 -5.83 4.32
CA LEU A 233 -12.41 -5.83 3.39
C LEU A 233 -11.18 -6.38 4.10
N ALA A 234 -10.46 -7.28 3.45
CA ALA A 234 -9.14 -7.73 3.86
C ALA A 234 -8.13 -7.57 2.72
N LEU A 235 -6.90 -7.24 3.07
CA LEU A 235 -5.80 -7.01 2.13
C LEU A 235 -4.68 -8.03 2.35
N PHE A 236 -4.11 -8.55 1.24
CA PHE A 236 -2.96 -9.46 1.27
C PHE A 236 -1.88 -8.93 0.32
N GLY A 237 -0.62 -9.14 0.66
CA GLY A 237 0.51 -8.68 -0.13
C GLY A 237 1.20 -7.42 0.40
N LEU A 238 0.79 -6.91 1.56
CA LEU A 238 1.47 -5.77 2.19
C LEU A 238 2.91 -6.10 2.62
N GLN A 239 3.18 -7.37 2.94
CA GLN A 239 4.47 -7.87 3.42
C GLN A 239 4.93 -9.12 2.66
N SER A 240 4.24 -9.52 1.59
CA SER A 240 4.55 -10.70 0.80
C SER A 240 4.49 -10.41 -0.70
N ASP A 241 5.15 -11.25 -1.50
CA ASP A 241 5.09 -11.17 -2.95
C ASP A 241 3.68 -11.51 -3.49
N PRO A 242 3.34 -11.11 -4.72
CA PRO A 242 2.00 -11.30 -5.28
C PRO A 242 1.54 -12.77 -5.35
N ARG A 243 2.47 -13.73 -5.55
CA ARG A 243 2.14 -15.15 -5.61
C ARG A 243 1.75 -15.67 -4.22
N THR A 244 2.55 -15.33 -3.23
CA THR A 244 2.29 -15.68 -1.82
C THR A 244 0.99 -15.02 -1.36
N ALA A 245 0.76 -13.76 -1.67
CA ALA A 245 -0.46 -13.04 -1.32
C ALA A 245 -1.72 -13.70 -1.88
N CYS A 246 -1.70 -14.14 -3.16
CA CYS A 246 -2.82 -14.86 -3.76
C CYS A 246 -3.09 -16.19 -3.04
N ARG A 247 -2.05 -16.95 -2.69
CA ARG A 247 -2.18 -18.21 -1.95
C ARG A 247 -2.70 -17.99 -0.53
N GLN A 248 -2.23 -16.94 0.14
CA GLN A 248 -2.71 -16.54 1.47
C GLN A 248 -4.20 -16.21 1.44
N ALA A 249 -4.65 -15.44 0.45
CA ALA A 249 -6.07 -15.09 0.30
C ALA A 249 -6.95 -16.34 0.06
N LEU A 250 -6.50 -17.28 -0.76
CA LEU A 250 -7.23 -18.54 -0.99
C LEU A 250 -7.28 -19.42 0.27
N LYS A 251 -6.20 -19.49 1.03
CA LYS A 251 -6.17 -20.20 2.33
C LYS A 251 -7.07 -19.51 3.35
N ALA A 252 -7.10 -18.18 3.37
CA ALA A 252 -8.00 -17.43 4.22
C ALA A 252 -9.47 -17.74 3.91
N ALA A 253 -9.87 -17.78 2.63
CA ALA A 253 -11.23 -18.15 2.25
C ALA A 253 -11.63 -19.55 2.73
N ALA A 254 -10.73 -20.52 2.62
CA ALA A 254 -10.98 -21.88 3.15
C ALA A 254 -11.09 -21.90 4.67
N ARG A 255 -10.24 -21.13 5.37
CA ARG A 255 -10.28 -21.04 6.83
C ARG A 255 -11.52 -20.30 7.33
N ILE A 256 -11.95 -19.25 6.62
CA ILE A 256 -13.22 -18.56 6.91
C ILE A 256 -14.38 -19.57 6.86
N ALA A 257 -14.44 -20.41 5.83
CA ALA A 257 -15.50 -21.42 5.72
C ALA A 257 -15.49 -22.37 6.92
N ALA A 258 -14.32 -22.89 7.31
CA ALA A 258 -14.20 -23.77 8.47
C ALA A 258 -14.63 -23.08 9.77
N ASN A 259 -14.12 -21.85 10.02
CA ASN A 259 -14.47 -21.10 11.22
C ASN A 259 -15.96 -20.73 11.28
N VAL A 260 -16.61 -20.45 10.13
CA VAL A 260 -18.05 -20.20 10.06
C VAL A 260 -18.84 -21.48 10.29
N ASP A 261 -18.37 -22.64 9.83
CA ASP A 261 -19.00 -23.91 10.11
C ASP A 261 -18.96 -24.22 11.62
N ASP A 262 -17.84 -23.97 12.30
CA ASP A 262 -17.72 -24.11 13.75
C ASP A 262 -18.63 -23.12 14.49
N LEU A 263 -18.70 -21.87 14.06
CA LEU A 263 -19.62 -20.86 14.59
C LEU A 263 -21.09 -21.29 14.41
N ASN A 264 -21.43 -21.87 13.27
CA ASN A 264 -22.77 -22.37 13.00
C ASN A 264 -23.16 -23.56 13.92
N GLN A 265 -22.22 -24.44 14.25
CA GLN A 265 -22.44 -25.48 15.25
C GLN A 265 -22.76 -24.87 16.62
N PHE A 266 -22.00 -23.85 17.03
CA PHE A 266 -22.27 -23.15 18.29
C PHE A 266 -23.66 -22.47 18.27
N LEU A 267 -24.00 -21.74 17.19
CA LEU A 267 -25.28 -21.07 17.04
C LEU A 267 -26.46 -22.06 17.02
N ALA A 268 -26.29 -23.25 16.45
CA ALA A 268 -27.30 -24.29 16.44
C ALA A 268 -27.64 -24.78 17.87
N HIS A 269 -26.67 -24.85 18.78
CA HIS A 269 -26.91 -25.18 20.19
C HIS A 269 -27.73 -24.09 20.90
N GLU A 270 -27.66 -22.83 20.42
CA GLU A 270 -28.49 -21.72 20.88
C GLU A 270 -29.84 -21.64 20.17
N GLY A 271 -30.17 -22.61 19.28
CA GLY A 271 -31.41 -22.61 18.49
C GLY A 271 -31.46 -21.53 17.41
N ARG A 272 -30.30 -21.02 16.95
CA ARG A 272 -30.19 -19.97 15.93
C ARG A 272 -29.99 -20.55 14.54
N GLU A 273 -30.44 -19.80 13.51
CA GLU A 273 -30.22 -20.18 12.11
C GLU A 273 -28.73 -20.07 11.73
N PRO A 274 -28.24 -20.95 10.84
CA PRO A 274 -26.85 -20.93 10.40
C PRO A 274 -26.55 -19.67 9.55
N ILE A 275 -25.39 -19.07 9.80
CA ILE A 275 -24.84 -17.97 9.01
C ILE A 275 -24.34 -18.51 7.68
N ARG A 276 -24.67 -17.80 6.61
CA ARG A 276 -24.11 -17.99 5.26
C ARG A 276 -23.33 -16.75 4.88
N PHE A 277 -22.35 -16.89 4.01
CA PHE A 277 -21.48 -15.81 3.60
C PHE A 277 -21.19 -15.84 2.09
N GLY A 278 -20.58 -14.78 1.59
CA GLY A 278 -20.01 -14.68 0.24
C GLY A 278 -18.66 -14.02 0.28
N ILE A 279 -17.71 -14.53 -0.53
CA ILE A 279 -16.34 -14.01 -0.64
C ILE A 279 -16.03 -13.66 -2.08
N GLY A 280 -15.53 -12.45 -2.33
CA GLY A 280 -14.97 -12.02 -3.61
C GLY A 280 -13.48 -11.74 -3.49
N ILE A 281 -12.66 -12.34 -4.36
CA ILE A 281 -11.20 -12.19 -4.33
C ILE A 281 -10.69 -11.73 -5.68
N HIS A 282 -9.98 -10.60 -5.70
CA HIS A 282 -9.32 -10.08 -6.89
C HIS A 282 -7.94 -9.52 -6.55
N ALA A 283 -7.02 -9.59 -7.51
CA ALA A 283 -5.67 -9.09 -7.39
C ALA A 283 -5.37 -8.05 -8.47
N GLY A 284 -4.71 -6.97 -8.10
CA GLY A 284 -4.32 -5.93 -9.04
C GLY A 284 -3.67 -4.74 -8.35
N GLU A 285 -3.35 -3.74 -9.16
CA GLU A 285 -2.76 -2.48 -8.67
C GLU A 285 -3.79 -1.66 -7.92
N VAL A 286 -3.37 -1.16 -6.77
CA VAL A 286 -4.15 -0.30 -5.88
C VAL A 286 -3.27 0.81 -5.32
N ILE A 287 -3.88 1.85 -4.81
CA ILE A 287 -3.22 2.90 -4.05
C ILE A 287 -3.57 2.66 -2.58
N ILE A 288 -2.56 2.42 -1.75
CA ILE A 288 -2.71 2.32 -0.29
C ILE A 288 -2.25 3.60 0.37
N GLY A 289 -2.90 3.97 1.45
CA GLY A 289 -2.54 5.14 2.23
C GLY A 289 -3.61 5.50 3.26
N ASP A 290 -3.34 6.54 4.02
CA ASP A 290 -4.33 7.13 4.91
C ASP A 290 -5.33 7.94 4.06
N ILE A 291 -6.57 7.48 4.02
CA ILE A 291 -7.66 8.05 3.21
C ILE A 291 -8.77 8.52 4.14
N GLY A 292 -9.25 9.73 3.94
CA GLY A 292 -10.30 10.30 4.78
C GLY A 292 -10.25 11.82 4.84
N ASN A 293 -10.91 12.38 5.84
CA ASN A 293 -10.87 13.81 6.16
C ASN A 293 -9.90 14.05 7.34
N ARG A 294 -9.76 15.33 7.76
CA ARG A 294 -8.83 15.75 8.83
C ARG A 294 -9.03 15.00 10.14
N ASP A 295 -10.26 14.64 10.46
CA ASP A 295 -10.65 14.08 11.75
C ASP A 295 -10.76 12.56 11.74
N HIS A 296 -10.92 11.97 10.52
CA HIS A 296 -11.08 10.54 10.32
C HIS A 296 -10.24 10.06 9.13
N MET A 297 -9.00 9.68 9.40
CA MET A 297 -8.09 9.05 8.44
C MET A 297 -8.07 7.54 8.69
N VAL A 298 -8.28 6.77 7.63
CA VAL A 298 -8.23 5.31 7.68
C VAL A 298 -7.21 4.80 6.68
N PHE A 299 -6.29 3.98 7.14
CA PHE A 299 -5.37 3.28 6.24
C PHE A 299 -6.15 2.24 5.44
N THR A 300 -6.23 2.43 4.12
CA THR A 300 -6.98 1.52 3.25
C THR A 300 -6.43 1.52 1.82
N ALA A 301 -7.00 0.66 0.98
CA ALA A 301 -6.69 0.56 -0.44
C ALA A 301 -7.81 1.20 -1.28
N LEU A 302 -7.40 1.93 -2.32
CA LEU A 302 -8.30 2.45 -3.36
C LEU A 302 -7.82 1.99 -4.74
N GLY A 303 -8.76 1.68 -5.61
CA GLY A 303 -8.50 1.33 -7.00
C GLY A 303 -9.62 0.49 -7.61
N ASP A 304 -9.57 0.34 -8.93
CA ASP A 304 -10.53 -0.51 -9.65
C ASP A 304 -10.49 -1.96 -9.14
N SER A 305 -9.30 -2.47 -8.80
CA SER A 305 -9.11 -3.82 -8.26
C SER A 305 -9.89 -4.07 -6.97
N VAL A 306 -10.02 -3.07 -6.10
CA VAL A 306 -10.83 -3.18 -4.86
C VAL A 306 -12.31 -3.29 -5.21
N ASN A 307 -12.78 -2.46 -6.15
CA ASN A 307 -14.18 -2.47 -6.60
C ASN A 307 -14.54 -3.79 -7.30
N VAL A 308 -13.60 -4.35 -8.08
CA VAL A 308 -13.80 -5.67 -8.70
C VAL A 308 -14.02 -6.73 -7.61
N ALA A 309 -13.20 -6.79 -6.59
CA ALA A 309 -13.36 -7.77 -5.50
C ALA A 309 -14.72 -7.65 -4.81
N ALA A 310 -15.18 -6.41 -4.56
CA ALA A 310 -16.52 -6.16 -3.99
C ALA A 310 -17.63 -6.68 -4.92
N ARG A 311 -17.53 -6.43 -6.23
CA ARG A 311 -18.52 -6.93 -7.20
C ARG A 311 -18.54 -8.45 -7.32
N LEU A 312 -17.36 -9.10 -7.26
CA LEU A 312 -17.27 -10.56 -7.23
C LEU A 312 -17.96 -11.12 -5.98
N GLN A 313 -17.85 -10.45 -4.84
CA GLN A 313 -18.56 -10.84 -3.62
C GLN A 313 -20.08 -10.74 -3.82
N ASP A 314 -20.60 -9.63 -4.38
CA ASP A 314 -22.02 -9.44 -4.66
C ASP A 314 -22.57 -10.58 -5.56
N MET A 315 -21.80 -10.99 -6.57
CA MET A 315 -22.20 -12.02 -7.54
C MET A 315 -22.31 -13.42 -6.93
N THR A 316 -21.68 -13.67 -5.78
CA THR A 316 -21.78 -14.98 -5.10
C THR A 316 -23.23 -15.37 -4.79
N LYS A 317 -24.12 -14.38 -4.64
CA LYS A 317 -25.56 -14.63 -4.42
C LYS A 317 -26.24 -15.22 -5.67
N ALA A 318 -25.97 -14.62 -6.82
CA ALA A 318 -26.54 -15.04 -8.10
C ALA A 318 -26.01 -16.41 -8.54
N LEU A 319 -24.72 -16.68 -8.33
CA LEU A 319 -24.07 -17.93 -8.70
C LEU A 319 -24.19 -19.01 -7.62
N ALA A 320 -24.92 -18.78 -6.54
CA ALA A 320 -25.15 -19.71 -5.43
C ALA A 320 -23.87 -20.40 -4.89
N CYS A 321 -22.75 -19.66 -4.83
CA CYS A 321 -21.45 -20.16 -4.42
C CYS A 321 -20.93 -19.39 -3.20
N GLU A 322 -19.99 -19.96 -2.46
CA GLU A 322 -19.37 -19.29 -1.30
C GLU A 322 -18.29 -18.29 -1.70
N THR A 323 -17.49 -18.59 -2.73
CA THR A 323 -16.39 -17.73 -3.14
C THR A 323 -16.34 -17.57 -4.67
N ILE A 324 -16.05 -16.37 -5.12
CA ILE A 324 -15.65 -16.07 -6.50
C ILE A 324 -14.24 -15.48 -6.50
N VAL A 325 -13.40 -16.06 -7.33
CA VAL A 325 -11.99 -15.68 -7.47
C VAL A 325 -11.75 -15.20 -8.90
N SER A 326 -11.09 -14.07 -9.11
CA SER A 326 -10.70 -13.68 -10.47
C SER A 326 -9.62 -14.63 -11.02
N ASP A 327 -9.61 -14.82 -12.34
CA ASP A 327 -8.58 -15.67 -12.99
C ASP A 327 -7.16 -15.14 -12.78
N GLU A 328 -6.99 -13.85 -12.53
CA GLU A 328 -5.72 -13.24 -12.14
C GLU A 328 -5.16 -13.86 -10.86
N VAL A 329 -6.01 -14.02 -9.83
CA VAL A 329 -5.61 -14.66 -8.56
C VAL A 329 -5.25 -16.12 -8.78
N ARG A 330 -6.04 -16.88 -9.57
CA ARG A 330 -5.75 -18.27 -9.93
C ARG A 330 -4.37 -18.40 -10.58
N ARG A 331 -4.12 -17.59 -11.63
CA ARG A 331 -2.85 -17.59 -12.36
C ARG A 331 -1.65 -17.29 -11.46
N ARG A 332 -1.77 -16.25 -10.64
CA ARG A 332 -0.71 -15.84 -9.69
C ARG A 332 -0.47 -16.87 -8.62
N ALA A 333 -1.52 -17.49 -8.09
CA ALA A 333 -1.39 -18.58 -7.13
C ALA A 333 -0.79 -19.85 -7.74
N ALA A 334 -0.68 -19.91 -9.08
CA ALA A 334 -0.28 -21.07 -9.87
C ALA A 334 -1.19 -22.30 -9.65
N LEU A 335 -2.50 -22.07 -9.54
CA LEU A 335 -3.47 -23.17 -9.54
C LEU A 335 -3.68 -23.67 -10.99
N PRO A 336 -3.92 -24.98 -11.20
CA PRO A 336 -4.25 -25.54 -12.50
C PRO A 336 -5.47 -24.84 -13.14
N ASP A 337 -5.51 -24.80 -14.46
CA ASP A 337 -6.58 -24.09 -15.17
C ASP A 337 -7.92 -24.78 -15.06
N ASP A 338 -7.91 -26.09 -14.95
CA ASP A 338 -9.07 -26.97 -14.82
C ASP A 338 -9.52 -27.19 -13.34
N ALA A 339 -8.81 -26.58 -12.39
CA ALA A 339 -9.09 -26.81 -10.97
C ALA A 339 -10.45 -26.27 -10.50
N LEU A 340 -11.00 -25.27 -11.18
CA LEU A 340 -12.22 -24.58 -10.81
C LEU A 340 -13.07 -24.21 -12.03
N PRO A 341 -14.40 -24.25 -11.96
CA PRO A 341 -15.31 -23.78 -12.99
C PRO A 341 -15.03 -22.35 -13.42
N VAL A 342 -15.12 -22.08 -14.71
CA VAL A 342 -14.80 -20.81 -15.37
C VAL A 342 -16.07 -20.14 -15.85
N GLU A 343 -16.18 -18.83 -15.63
CA GLU A 343 -17.18 -17.99 -16.25
C GLU A 343 -16.55 -16.66 -16.68
N ASP A 344 -17.03 -16.09 -17.79
CA ASP A 344 -16.67 -14.74 -18.22
C ASP A 344 -17.85 -13.81 -17.88
N VAL A 345 -17.62 -12.79 -17.03
CA VAL A 345 -18.69 -11.93 -16.49
C VAL A 345 -18.42 -10.47 -16.79
N SER A 346 -19.49 -9.74 -17.09
CA SER A 346 -19.43 -8.28 -17.18
C SER A 346 -19.61 -7.66 -15.81
N ILE A 347 -18.70 -6.76 -15.45
CA ILE A 347 -18.77 -6.01 -14.20
C ILE A 347 -19.24 -4.58 -14.49
N ARG A 348 -20.25 -4.12 -13.78
CA ARG A 348 -20.78 -2.76 -13.94
C ARG A 348 -19.66 -1.72 -13.77
N GLY A 349 -19.50 -0.86 -14.77
CA GLY A 349 -18.47 0.18 -14.79
C GLY A 349 -17.17 -0.22 -15.47
N ARG A 350 -17.04 -1.45 -15.99
CA ARG A 350 -15.94 -1.87 -16.87
C ARG A 350 -16.45 -2.17 -18.28
N VAL A 351 -15.61 -1.86 -19.26
CA VAL A 351 -15.88 -2.16 -20.68
C VAL A 351 -15.58 -3.65 -20.98
N GLU A 352 -14.54 -4.18 -20.35
CA GLU A 352 -14.06 -5.55 -20.57
C GLU A 352 -14.68 -6.53 -19.58
N SER A 353 -15.05 -7.71 -20.06
CA SER A 353 -15.45 -8.84 -19.22
C SER A 353 -14.26 -9.35 -18.41
N ILE A 354 -14.51 -9.89 -17.25
CA ILE A 354 -13.52 -10.50 -16.39
C ILE A 354 -13.78 -11.99 -16.31
N ARG A 355 -12.72 -12.77 -16.51
CA ARG A 355 -12.75 -14.21 -16.28
C ARG A 355 -12.66 -14.49 -14.80
N ILE A 356 -13.61 -15.28 -14.28
CA ILE A 356 -13.73 -15.65 -12.88
C ILE A 356 -13.72 -17.17 -12.70
N ARG A 357 -13.47 -17.59 -11.49
CA ARG A 357 -13.53 -18.97 -11.02
C ARG A 357 -14.55 -19.07 -9.90
N VAL A 358 -15.53 -19.93 -10.11
CA VAL A 358 -16.63 -20.13 -9.18
C VAL A 358 -16.29 -21.25 -8.21
N VAL A 359 -16.39 -20.99 -6.92
CA VAL A 359 -16.05 -21.93 -5.84
C VAL A 359 -17.30 -22.18 -5.00
N ALA A 360 -17.96 -23.29 -5.26
CA ALA A 360 -19.18 -23.66 -4.54
C ALA A 360 -18.95 -23.77 -3.03
N LYS A 361 -17.84 -24.41 -2.62
CA LYS A 361 -17.44 -24.62 -1.24
C LYS A 361 -15.98 -24.16 -1.03
N SER A 362 -15.79 -23.13 -0.23
CA SER A 362 -14.49 -22.49 -0.02
C SER A 362 -13.45 -23.42 0.64
N ALA A 363 -13.89 -24.38 1.42
CA ALA A 363 -13.02 -25.36 2.10
C ALA A 363 -12.11 -26.14 1.12
N MET A 364 -12.53 -26.33 -0.15
CA MET A 364 -11.70 -27.02 -1.15
C MET A 364 -10.44 -26.24 -1.53
N LEU A 365 -10.42 -24.92 -1.34
CA LEU A 365 -9.30 -24.06 -1.76
C LEU A 365 -8.01 -24.39 -1.01
N ALA A 366 -8.07 -24.79 0.26
CA ALA A 366 -6.88 -25.18 1.02
C ALA A 366 -6.13 -26.34 0.34
N LYS A 367 -6.86 -27.40 -0.03
CA LYS A 367 -6.28 -28.58 -0.69
C LYS A 367 -5.70 -28.22 -2.07
N LEU A 368 -6.34 -27.32 -2.82
CA LEU A 368 -5.84 -26.88 -4.13
C LEU A 368 -4.54 -26.09 -4.01
N VAL A 369 -4.46 -25.18 -3.03
CA VAL A 369 -3.24 -24.40 -2.79
C VAL A 369 -2.09 -25.29 -2.30
N ASP A 370 -2.35 -26.24 -1.41
CA ASP A 370 -1.31 -27.12 -0.89
C ASP A 370 -0.76 -28.07 -1.97
N ARG A 371 -1.60 -28.58 -2.88
CA ARG A 371 -1.16 -29.34 -4.07
C ARG A 371 -0.29 -28.53 -5.02
N ALA A 372 -0.61 -27.24 -5.22
CA ALA A 372 0.17 -26.35 -6.09
C ALA A 372 1.53 -25.94 -5.48
N VAL A 373 1.80 -26.25 -4.23
CA VAL A 373 3.07 -25.98 -3.53
C VAL A 373 4.02 -27.19 -3.60
N MET A 374 3.48 -28.40 -3.67
CA MET A 374 4.31 -29.60 -3.81
C MET A 374 4.88 -29.66 -5.24
N PRO A 375 6.21 -29.69 -5.41
CA PRO A 375 6.80 -29.94 -6.74
C PRO A 375 6.37 -31.34 -7.21
N ALA A 376 6.04 -31.43 -8.51
CA ALA A 376 5.75 -32.70 -9.18
C ALA A 376 6.99 -33.59 -9.23
#